data_6601da861e7b6a46f5febfb5e40b40f4
#
_entry.id   6601da861e7b6a46f5febfb5e40b40f4
#
_cell.length_a   1.000
_cell.length_b   1.000
_cell.length_c   1.000
_cell.angle_alpha   90.00
_cell.angle_beta   90.00
_cell.angle_gamma   90.00
#
_symmetry.space_group_name_H-M   'P 1'
#
loop_
_entity.id
_entity.type
_entity.pdbx_description
1 polymer ?
#
loop_
_entity_poly.entity_id
_entity_poly.type
_entity_poly.pdbx_seq_one_letter_code
_entity_poly.pdbx_strand_id
1 'polypeptide(L)'
;GIVLGYIWSMIFDAILMRYDTFLLAKTEYGFWGLVILMCWQQVGYMMIIYIAVFQSIGDDIIEAARIDGANKFQIFRKITMPYMLSVTGPYLVTQFVSNINNFNVIYLLSGGGPGEILLYTDGAKGTDLLITWLYKLSLGADRNYKLASVIGIIVFVISATLSLMVYNKSSAVQEEDSFQ
;
A
#
# COMPACT_ATOMS: atom_id res chain seq x y z
N GLY A 1 -0.62 -6.14 13.59
CA GLY A 1 -1.72 -5.69 12.70
C GLY A 1 -3.10 -5.68 13.34
N ILE A 2 -3.55 -6.80 13.95
CA ILE A 2 -4.94 -6.98 14.42
C ILE A 2 -5.33 -5.93 15.47
N VAL A 3 -4.54 -5.80 16.54
CA VAL A 3 -4.82 -4.87 17.65
C VAL A 3 -4.86 -3.42 17.15
N LEU A 4 -3.98 -3.05 16.22
CA LEU A 4 -3.93 -1.69 15.68
C LEU A 4 -5.19 -1.33 14.89
N GLY A 5 -5.75 -2.26 14.09
CA GLY A 5 -6.99 -2.02 13.36
C GLY A 5 -8.15 -1.65 14.29
N TYR A 6 -8.32 -2.40 15.37
CA TYR A 6 -9.37 -2.12 16.37
C TYR A 6 -9.13 -0.82 17.15
N ILE A 7 -7.90 -0.55 17.59
CA ILE A 7 -7.58 0.69 18.28
C ILE A 7 -7.88 1.90 17.40
N TRP A 8 -7.48 1.86 16.13
CA TRP A 8 -7.73 2.94 15.20
C TRP A 8 -9.21 3.12 14.86
N SER A 9 -10.00 2.04 14.75
CA SER A 9 -11.45 2.18 14.58
C SER A 9 -12.08 2.93 15.75
N MET A 10 -11.70 2.57 16.99
CA MET A 10 -12.17 3.27 18.21
C MET A 10 -11.73 4.74 18.25
N ILE A 11 -10.49 5.05 17.86
CA ILE A 11 -9.99 6.43 17.80
C ILE A 11 -10.77 7.25 16.76
N PHE A 12 -10.98 6.71 15.57
CA PHE A 12 -11.73 7.41 14.53
C PHE A 12 -13.19 7.64 14.94
N ASP A 13 -13.84 6.64 15.50
CA ASP A 13 -15.21 6.79 15.99
C ASP A 13 -15.29 7.82 17.13
N ALA A 14 -14.34 7.83 18.06
CA ALA A 14 -14.28 8.84 19.11
C ALA A 14 -14.08 10.27 18.61
N ILE A 15 -13.29 10.44 17.55
CA ILE A 15 -13.11 11.74 16.88
C ILE A 15 -14.37 12.14 16.12
N LEU A 16 -14.95 11.24 15.35
CA LEU A 16 -16.12 11.51 14.51
C LEU A 16 -17.40 11.71 15.31
N MET A 17 -17.56 11.04 16.46
CA MET A 17 -18.67 11.27 17.38
C MET A 17 -18.80 12.74 17.82
N ARG A 18 -17.68 13.47 17.87
CA ARG A 18 -17.69 14.91 18.16
C ARG A 18 -18.39 15.73 17.08
N TYR A 19 -18.62 15.16 15.91
CA TYR A 19 -19.30 15.74 14.76
C TYR A 19 -20.63 15.03 14.44
N ASP A 20 -21.21 14.31 15.41
CA ASP A 20 -22.45 13.51 15.27
C ASP A 20 -22.37 12.51 14.10
N THR A 21 -21.21 11.88 13.91
CA THR A 21 -20.99 10.92 12.82
C THR A 21 -20.12 9.76 13.27
N PHE A 22 -20.02 8.71 12.46
CA PHE A 22 -19.20 7.52 12.70
C PHE A 22 -18.35 7.21 11.47
N LEU A 23 -17.25 6.48 11.69
CA LEU A 23 -16.34 6.06 10.62
C LEU A 23 -17.07 5.35 9.47
N LEU A 24 -18.08 4.54 9.80
CA LEU A 24 -18.86 3.77 8.84
C LEU A 24 -20.17 4.45 8.41
N ALA A 25 -20.35 5.73 8.74
CA ALA A 25 -21.55 6.48 8.31
C ALA A 25 -21.56 6.75 6.80
N LYS A 26 -20.38 6.98 6.21
CA LYS A 26 -20.20 7.19 4.77
C LYS A 26 -18.95 6.50 4.25
N THR A 27 -19.00 6.05 3.00
CA THR A 27 -17.85 5.41 2.31
C THR A 27 -16.60 6.31 2.30
N GLU A 28 -16.80 7.62 2.15
CA GLU A 28 -15.69 8.60 2.16
C GLU A 28 -14.95 8.60 3.50
N TYR A 29 -15.63 8.55 4.62
CA TYR A 29 -14.99 8.51 5.94
C TYR A 29 -14.24 7.18 6.15
N GLY A 30 -14.84 6.06 5.75
CA GLY A 30 -14.17 4.75 5.79
C GLY A 30 -12.92 4.71 4.92
N PHE A 31 -13.00 5.26 3.70
CA PHE A 31 -11.86 5.34 2.79
C PHE A 31 -10.72 6.20 3.36
N TRP A 32 -11.01 7.42 3.80
CA TRP A 32 -9.98 8.29 4.38
C TRP A 32 -9.41 7.75 5.68
N GLY A 33 -10.21 7.09 6.50
CA GLY A 33 -9.75 6.39 7.69
C GLY A 33 -8.73 5.31 7.35
N LEU A 34 -8.97 4.51 6.31
CA LEU A 34 -8.02 3.52 5.79
C LEU A 34 -6.73 4.18 5.30
N VAL A 35 -6.83 5.24 4.51
CA VAL A 35 -5.66 5.97 3.98
C VAL A 35 -4.80 6.50 5.13
N ILE A 36 -5.39 7.14 6.12
CA ILE A 36 -4.67 7.70 7.28
C ILE A 36 -3.98 6.58 8.07
N LEU A 37 -4.69 5.48 8.36
CA LEU A 37 -4.11 4.34 9.07
C LEU A 37 -2.94 3.73 8.32
N MET A 38 -3.08 3.53 7.01
CA MET A 38 -2.02 2.95 6.18
C MET A 38 -0.80 3.89 6.10
N CYS A 39 -1.00 5.18 5.90
CA CYS A 39 0.08 6.16 5.92
C CYS A 39 0.80 6.18 7.28
N TRP A 40 0.06 6.19 8.37
CA TRP A 40 0.64 6.15 9.71
C TRP A 40 1.46 4.88 9.95
N GLN A 41 0.95 3.73 9.54
CA GLN A 41 1.63 2.45 9.71
C GLN A 41 2.93 2.37 8.90
N GLN A 42 2.94 2.92 7.69
CA GLN A 42 4.07 2.81 6.78
C GLN A 42 5.13 3.90 6.96
N VAL A 43 4.75 5.08 7.45
CA VAL A 43 5.66 6.23 7.52
C VAL A 43 6.92 5.95 8.33
N GLY A 44 6.79 5.31 9.49
CA GLY A 44 7.95 5.00 10.36
C GLY A 44 8.94 4.04 9.70
N TYR A 45 8.42 3.00 9.07
CA TYR A 45 9.24 2.01 8.36
C TYR A 45 9.94 2.62 7.13
N MET A 46 9.21 3.39 6.35
CA MET A 46 9.77 4.10 5.19
C MET A 46 10.84 5.10 5.58
N MET A 47 10.65 5.83 6.67
CA MET A 47 11.67 6.76 7.19
C MET A 47 13.00 6.05 7.49
N ILE A 48 12.96 4.88 8.12
CA ILE A 48 14.18 4.11 8.41
C ILE A 48 14.89 3.69 7.12
N ILE A 49 14.14 3.18 6.14
CA ILE A 49 14.71 2.79 4.84
C ILE A 49 15.35 4.00 4.15
N TYR A 50 14.64 5.11 4.07
CA TYR A 50 15.16 6.31 3.39
C TYR A 50 16.37 6.90 4.10
N ILE A 51 16.41 6.92 5.44
CA ILE A 51 17.59 7.37 6.19
C ILE A 51 18.80 6.48 5.84
N ALA A 52 18.62 5.15 5.83
CA ALA A 52 19.70 4.23 5.48
C ALA A 52 20.20 4.46 4.03
N VAL A 53 19.29 4.66 3.08
CA VAL A 53 19.64 4.95 1.69
C VAL A 53 20.33 6.30 1.55
N PHE A 54 19.88 7.34 2.28
CA PHE A 54 20.57 8.64 2.30
C PHE A 54 22.01 8.52 2.82
N GLN A 55 22.21 7.75 3.88
CA GLN A 55 23.55 7.53 4.46
C GLN A 55 24.47 6.68 3.57
N SER A 56 23.93 5.91 2.64
CA SER A 56 24.70 5.13 1.69
C SER A 56 25.24 5.93 0.49
N ILE A 57 24.77 7.16 0.29
CA ILE A 57 25.33 8.06 -0.72
C ILE A 57 26.65 8.58 -0.20
N GLY A 58 27.76 8.31 -0.92
CA GLY A 58 29.08 8.80 -0.53
C GLY A 58 29.15 10.32 -0.46
N ASP A 59 29.75 10.82 0.60
CA ASP A 59 29.94 12.27 0.80
C ASP A 59 30.78 12.92 -0.30
N ASP A 60 31.72 12.18 -0.87
CA ASP A 60 32.58 12.55 -1.99
C ASP A 60 31.77 12.91 -3.24
N ILE A 61 30.68 12.19 -3.53
CA ILE A 61 29.79 12.49 -4.66
C ILE A 61 29.07 13.84 -4.43
N ILE A 62 28.60 14.05 -3.22
CA ILE A 62 27.92 15.29 -2.84
C ILE A 62 28.88 16.47 -2.84
N GLU A 63 30.12 16.25 -2.39
CA GLU A 63 31.17 17.27 -2.34
C GLU A 63 31.66 17.66 -3.73
N ALA A 64 31.88 16.68 -4.61
CA ALA A 64 32.20 16.93 -6.02
C ALA A 64 31.12 17.76 -6.72
N ALA A 65 29.84 17.40 -6.53
CA ALA A 65 28.73 18.16 -7.10
C ALA A 65 28.68 19.61 -6.59
N ARG A 66 29.06 19.85 -5.32
CA ARG A 66 29.16 21.23 -4.77
C ARG A 66 30.30 22.01 -5.37
N ILE A 67 31.46 21.36 -5.60
CA ILE A 67 32.59 21.98 -6.27
C ILE A 67 32.23 22.39 -7.71
N ASP A 68 31.43 21.56 -8.40
CA ASP A 68 30.86 21.84 -9.73
C ASP A 68 29.78 22.95 -9.73
N GLY A 69 29.50 23.55 -8.56
CA GLY A 69 28.55 24.66 -8.42
C GLY A 69 27.07 24.23 -8.35
N ALA A 70 26.79 22.96 -8.15
CA ALA A 70 25.41 22.50 -8.01
C ALA A 70 24.78 22.99 -6.70
N ASN A 71 23.56 23.55 -6.80
CA ASN A 71 22.79 23.92 -5.63
C ASN A 71 22.12 22.69 -4.98
N LYS A 72 21.63 22.85 -3.74
CA LYS A 72 21.01 21.74 -2.97
C LYS A 72 19.86 21.06 -3.70
N PHE A 73 19.05 21.80 -4.44
CA PHE A 73 17.92 21.27 -5.19
C PHE A 73 18.38 20.45 -6.42
N GLN A 74 19.45 20.90 -7.09
CA GLN A 74 20.06 20.17 -8.20
C GLN A 74 20.66 18.85 -7.72
N ILE A 75 21.39 18.85 -6.61
CA ILE A 75 21.94 17.65 -5.97
C ILE A 75 20.80 16.69 -5.63
N PHE A 76 19.76 17.17 -4.95
CA PHE A 76 18.62 16.32 -4.60
C PHE A 76 17.96 15.71 -5.83
N ARG A 77 17.67 16.50 -6.85
CA ARG A 77 16.92 16.03 -8.03
C ARG A 77 17.76 15.14 -8.96
N LYS A 78 19.06 15.44 -9.13
CA LYS A 78 19.92 14.78 -10.12
C LYS A 78 20.74 13.61 -9.54
N ILE A 79 21.03 13.62 -8.26
CA ILE A 79 21.85 12.60 -7.60
C ILE A 79 21.01 11.81 -6.59
N THR A 80 20.49 12.48 -5.57
CA THR A 80 19.84 11.81 -4.43
C THR A 80 18.55 11.08 -4.84
N MET A 81 17.64 11.76 -5.55
CA MET A 81 16.35 11.21 -5.93
C MET A 81 16.48 9.98 -6.87
N PRO A 82 17.26 10.02 -7.96
CA PRO A 82 17.44 8.85 -8.82
C PRO A 82 18.07 7.68 -8.08
N TYR A 83 19.10 7.94 -7.25
CA TYR A 83 19.72 6.91 -6.43
C TYR A 83 18.75 6.27 -5.45
N MET A 84 17.97 7.08 -4.74
CA MET A 84 16.92 6.58 -3.85
C MET A 84 15.91 5.69 -4.57
N LEU A 85 15.42 6.13 -5.73
CA LEU A 85 14.44 5.38 -6.50
C LEU A 85 15.02 4.06 -7.04
N SER A 86 16.29 4.01 -7.42
CA SER A 86 16.93 2.78 -7.88
C SER A 86 17.01 1.74 -6.75
N VAL A 87 17.41 2.16 -5.56
CA VAL A 87 17.55 1.28 -4.39
C VAL A 87 16.20 0.87 -3.80
N THR A 88 15.25 1.82 -3.67
CA THR A 88 13.96 1.56 -3.04
C THR A 88 12.87 1.12 -4.02
N GLY A 89 13.10 1.23 -5.32
CA GLY A 89 12.14 0.89 -6.37
C GLY A 89 11.51 -0.51 -6.21
N PRO A 90 12.30 -1.59 -6.10
CA PRO A 90 11.78 -2.94 -5.91
C PRO A 90 10.88 -3.06 -4.67
N TYR A 91 11.27 -2.40 -3.57
CA TYR A 91 10.47 -2.37 -2.35
C TYR A 91 9.13 -1.64 -2.55
N LEU A 92 9.14 -0.45 -3.17
CA LEU A 92 7.92 0.33 -3.42
C LEU A 92 6.90 -0.46 -4.22
N VAL A 93 7.36 -1.24 -5.16
CA VAL A 93 6.47 -2.09 -5.96
C VAL A 93 5.94 -3.28 -5.18
N THR A 94 6.78 -3.93 -4.40
CA THR A 94 6.32 -4.99 -3.49
C THR A 94 5.24 -4.44 -2.56
N GLN A 95 5.40 -3.22 -2.05
CA GLN A 95 4.38 -2.54 -1.23
C GLN A 95 3.09 -2.25 -2.01
N PHE A 96 3.20 -1.83 -3.26
CA PHE A 96 2.02 -1.60 -4.10
C PHE A 96 1.21 -2.88 -4.31
N VAL A 97 1.87 -4.00 -4.66
CA VAL A 97 1.20 -5.31 -4.81
C VAL A 97 0.62 -5.79 -3.48
N SER A 98 1.34 -5.60 -2.37
CA SER A 98 0.87 -5.95 -1.03
C SER A 98 -0.37 -5.16 -0.63
N ASN A 99 -0.48 -3.89 -1.06
CA ASN A 99 -1.65 -3.08 -0.77
C ASN A 99 -2.89 -3.49 -1.57
N ILE A 100 -2.74 -4.02 -2.78
CA ILE A 100 -3.85 -4.64 -3.54
C ILE A 100 -4.42 -5.84 -2.78
N ASN A 101 -3.57 -6.57 -2.06
CA ASN A 101 -3.92 -7.75 -1.29
C ASN A 101 -4.05 -7.48 0.23
N ASN A 102 -4.25 -6.22 0.63
CA ASN A 102 -4.29 -5.85 2.05
C ASN A 102 -5.61 -6.22 2.70
N PHE A 103 -5.71 -7.46 3.14
CA PHE A 103 -6.88 -7.99 3.84
C PHE A 103 -7.01 -7.40 5.26
N ASN A 104 -5.90 -7.42 6.02
CA ASN A 104 -5.95 -7.21 7.46
C ASN A 104 -6.42 -5.81 7.86
N VAL A 105 -5.88 -4.78 7.23
CA VAL A 105 -6.21 -3.38 7.58
C VAL A 105 -7.67 -3.11 7.29
N ILE A 106 -8.16 -3.50 6.12
CA ILE A 106 -9.53 -3.22 5.70
C ILE A 106 -10.53 -4.02 6.54
N TYR A 107 -10.28 -5.31 6.70
CA TYR A 107 -11.19 -6.18 7.44
C TYR A 107 -11.31 -5.78 8.91
N LEU A 108 -10.19 -5.41 9.55
CA LEU A 108 -10.16 -5.08 10.98
C LEU A 108 -10.57 -3.64 11.30
N LEU A 109 -10.37 -2.71 10.37
CA LEU A 109 -10.79 -1.32 10.59
C LEU A 109 -12.29 -1.13 10.37
N SER A 110 -12.80 -1.63 9.24
CA SER A 110 -14.14 -1.30 8.76
C SER A 110 -15.00 -2.51 8.40
N GLY A 111 -14.43 -3.73 8.39
CA GLY A 111 -15.10 -4.90 7.84
C GLY A 111 -15.51 -4.71 6.37
N GLY A 112 -14.82 -3.81 5.64
CA GLY A 112 -15.16 -3.40 4.28
C GLY A 112 -16.27 -2.35 4.19
N GLY A 113 -16.86 -1.92 5.36
CA GLY A 113 -17.97 -0.94 5.39
C GLY A 113 -17.61 0.45 4.88
N PRO A 114 -18.61 1.34 4.81
CA PRO A 114 -20.02 1.19 5.15
C PRO A 114 -20.84 0.52 4.07
N GLY A 115 -21.96 -0.06 4.49
CA GLY A 115 -23.06 -0.53 3.63
C GLY A 115 -22.70 -1.47 2.49
N GLU A 116 -23.72 -1.95 1.80
CA GLU A 116 -23.55 -2.69 0.54
C GLU A 116 -23.59 -1.70 -0.63
N ILE A 117 -22.75 -1.96 -1.64
CA ILE A 117 -22.86 -1.22 -2.90
C ILE A 117 -24.11 -1.73 -3.61
N LEU A 118 -25.07 -0.85 -3.87
CA LEU A 118 -26.38 -1.17 -4.48
C LEU A 118 -26.30 -1.95 -5.80
N LEU A 119 -25.18 -1.91 -6.48
CA LEU A 119 -24.93 -2.60 -7.76
C LEU A 119 -24.49 -4.08 -7.59
N TYR A 120 -24.14 -4.49 -6.37
CA TYR A 120 -23.63 -5.84 -6.10
C TYR A 120 -24.48 -6.51 -5.03
N THR A 121 -25.24 -7.52 -5.44
CA THR A 121 -26.10 -8.30 -4.53
C THR A 121 -25.34 -9.27 -3.64
N ASP A 122 -24.03 -9.47 -3.87
CA ASP A 122 -23.22 -10.51 -3.24
C ASP A 122 -22.38 -10.02 -2.03
N GLY A 123 -22.83 -8.97 -1.33
CA GLY A 123 -22.26 -8.55 -0.04
C GLY A 123 -20.96 -7.76 -0.10
N ALA A 124 -20.56 -7.25 -1.27
CA ALA A 124 -19.45 -6.30 -1.38
C ALA A 124 -19.83 -4.94 -0.77
N LYS A 125 -18.93 -4.34 -0.01
CA LYS A 125 -19.14 -3.07 0.68
C LYS A 125 -18.23 -1.97 0.16
N GLY A 126 -18.48 -0.73 0.59
CA GLY A 126 -17.89 0.48 0.01
C GLY A 126 -16.35 0.57 0.06
N THR A 127 -15.70 -0.07 1.01
CA THR A 127 -14.23 -0.08 1.14
C THR A 127 -13.62 -1.47 0.97
N ASP A 128 -14.38 -2.46 0.48
CA ASP A 128 -13.84 -3.79 0.21
C ASP A 128 -12.84 -3.76 -0.94
N LEU A 129 -11.75 -4.52 -0.76
CA LEU A 129 -10.93 -5.01 -1.87
C LEU A 129 -11.43 -6.37 -2.34
N LEU A 130 -10.98 -6.80 -3.51
CA LEU A 130 -11.30 -8.12 -4.04
C LEU A 130 -10.96 -9.24 -3.05
N ILE A 131 -9.86 -9.12 -2.30
CA ILE A 131 -9.44 -10.11 -1.31
C ILE A 131 -10.36 -10.16 -0.08
N THR A 132 -10.84 -9.02 0.40
CA THR A 132 -11.78 -8.98 1.53
C THR A 132 -13.18 -9.46 1.11
N TRP A 133 -13.59 -9.15 -0.09
CA TRP A 133 -14.83 -9.66 -0.66
C TRP A 133 -14.77 -11.17 -0.90
N LEU A 134 -13.69 -11.68 -1.48
CA LEU A 134 -13.43 -13.12 -1.62
C LEU A 134 -13.57 -13.85 -0.27
N TYR A 135 -12.97 -13.30 0.77
CA TYR A 135 -13.07 -13.86 2.12
C TYR A 135 -14.53 -13.93 2.60
N LYS A 136 -15.30 -12.87 2.43
CA LYS A 136 -16.72 -12.83 2.80
C LYS A 136 -17.54 -13.84 2.02
N LEU A 137 -17.32 -13.99 0.72
CA LEU A 137 -17.99 -14.99 -0.12
C LEU A 137 -17.64 -16.42 0.28
N SER A 138 -16.41 -16.65 0.76
CA SER A 138 -15.96 -17.99 1.18
C SER A 138 -16.50 -18.39 2.56
N LEU A 139 -16.59 -17.47 3.50
CA LEU A 139 -16.93 -17.72 4.90
C LEU A 139 -18.29 -17.14 5.32
N GLY A 140 -18.94 -16.38 4.45
CA GLY A 140 -20.29 -15.82 4.69
C GLY A 140 -21.36 -16.91 4.73
N ALA A 141 -22.60 -16.50 5.06
CA ALA A 141 -23.72 -17.43 5.20
C ALA A 141 -24.03 -18.22 3.91
N ASP A 142 -23.92 -17.56 2.77
CA ASP A 142 -24.28 -18.12 1.45
C ASP A 142 -23.16 -18.93 0.79
N ARG A 143 -21.94 -18.89 1.32
CA ARG A 143 -20.75 -19.65 0.89
C ARG A 143 -20.62 -19.84 -0.61
N ASN A 144 -20.54 -18.77 -1.36
CA ASN A 144 -20.42 -18.81 -2.81
C ASN A 144 -18.96 -19.09 -3.25
N TYR A 145 -18.55 -20.36 -3.10
CA TYR A 145 -17.19 -20.78 -3.47
C TYR A 145 -16.88 -20.62 -4.95
N LYS A 146 -17.88 -20.68 -5.82
CA LYS A 146 -17.69 -20.53 -7.28
C LYS A 146 -17.22 -19.10 -7.59
N LEU A 147 -17.92 -18.11 -7.09
CA LEU A 147 -17.55 -16.72 -7.27
C LEU A 147 -16.25 -16.38 -6.55
N ALA A 148 -16.06 -16.86 -5.33
CA ALA A 148 -14.81 -16.70 -4.58
C ALA A 148 -13.60 -17.24 -5.35
N SER A 149 -13.71 -18.42 -5.96
CA SER A 149 -12.63 -19.01 -6.76
C SER A 149 -12.28 -18.17 -7.99
N VAL A 150 -13.28 -17.63 -8.68
CA VAL A 150 -13.07 -16.73 -9.83
C VAL A 150 -12.34 -15.46 -9.40
N ILE A 151 -12.78 -14.83 -8.31
CA ILE A 151 -12.11 -13.63 -7.77
C ILE A 151 -10.68 -13.95 -7.37
N GLY A 152 -10.43 -15.11 -6.72
CA GLY A 152 -9.09 -15.56 -6.36
C GLY A 152 -8.16 -15.68 -7.56
N ILE A 153 -8.63 -16.24 -8.66
CA ILE A 153 -7.86 -16.33 -9.91
C ILE A 153 -7.57 -14.94 -10.47
N ILE A 154 -8.56 -14.05 -10.49
CA ILE A 154 -8.38 -12.67 -10.99
C ILE A 154 -7.34 -11.93 -10.14
N VAL A 155 -7.43 -12.00 -8.82
CA VAL A 155 -6.47 -11.38 -7.90
C VAL A 155 -5.07 -11.94 -8.13
N PHE A 156 -4.95 -13.26 -8.28
CA PHE A 156 -3.68 -13.90 -8.58
C PHE A 156 -3.08 -13.41 -9.90
N VAL A 157 -3.85 -13.40 -10.99
CA VAL A 157 -3.38 -12.96 -12.30
C VAL A 157 -2.94 -11.50 -12.27
N ILE A 158 -3.72 -10.61 -11.65
CA ILE A 158 -3.36 -9.19 -11.50
C ILE A 158 -2.04 -9.05 -10.70
N SER A 159 -1.96 -9.67 -9.54
CA SER A 159 -0.79 -9.58 -8.66
C SER A 159 0.46 -10.17 -9.31
N ALA A 160 0.34 -11.33 -9.95
CA ALA A 160 1.45 -11.98 -10.65
C ALA A 160 1.94 -11.14 -11.84
N THR A 161 1.01 -10.62 -12.65
CA THR A 161 1.35 -9.77 -13.81
C THR A 161 2.07 -8.50 -13.36
N LEU A 162 1.56 -7.81 -12.35
CA LEU A 162 2.19 -6.61 -11.80
C LEU A 162 3.57 -6.93 -11.21
N SER A 163 3.69 -8.00 -10.45
CA SER A 163 4.97 -8.43 -9.87
C SER A 163 6.02 -8.74 -10.94
N LEU A 164 5.64 -9.47 -12.00
CA LEU A 164 6.53 -9.81 -13.11
C LEU A 164 6.94 -8.57 -13.92
N MET A 165 5.99 -7.66 -14.20
CA MET A 165 6.31 -6.42 -14.93
C MET A 165 7.36 -5.58 -14.21
N VAL A 166 7.33 -5.59 -12.90
CA VAL A 166 8.23 -4.79 -12.10
C VAL A 166 9.54 -5.51 -11.87
N TYR A 167 9.48 -6.80 -11.60
CA TYR A 167 10.69 -7.62 -11.53
C TYR A 167 11.55 -7.43 -12.78
N ASN A 168 10.95 -7.55 -13.97
CA ASN A 168 11.66 -7.37 -15.24
C ASN A 168 12.19 -5.94 -15.49
N LYS A 169 11.64 -4.92 -14.82
CA LYS A 169 12.12 -3.53 -14.89
C LYS A 169 13.08 -3.16 -13.77
N SER A 170 13.30 -4.05 -12.82
CA SER A 170 14.22 -3.78 -11.71
C SER A 170 15.67 -3.85 -12.19
N SER A 171 16.47 -2.83 -11.83
CA SER A 171 17.91 -2.76 -12.14
C SER A 171 18.67 -3.98 -11.63
N ALA A 172 18.22 -4.61 -10.55
CA ALA A 172 18.83 -5.82 -10.01
C ALA A 172 18.83 -7.00 -10.99
N VAL A 173 17.81 -7.12 -11.85
CA VAL A 173 17.75 -8.17 -12.90
C VAL A 173 18.63 -7.80 -14.09
N GLN A 174 18.66 -6.50 -14.44
CA GLN A 174 19.48 -6.03 -15.57
C GLN A 174 20.99 -6.13 -15.30
N GLU A 175 21.42 -6.06 -14.04
CA GLU A 175 22.82 -6.26 -13.66
C GLU A 175 23.24 -7.74 -13.72
N GLU A 176 22.38 -8.68 -13.34
CA GLU A 176 22.68 -10.12 -13.47
C GLU A 176 22.86 -10.54 -14.93
N ASP A 177 22.05 -10.02 -15.85
CA ASP A 177 22.16 -10.29 -17.28
C ASP A 177 23.42 -9.65 -17.91
N SER A 178 24.02 -8.64 -17.29
CA SER A 178 25.25 -8.00 -17.78
C SER A 178 26.53 -8.74 -17.39
N PHE A 179 26.47 -9.72 -16.49
CA PHE A 179 27.58 -10.57 -16.05
C PHE A 179 27.60 -11.96 -16.73
N GLN A 180 26.66 -12.25 -17.62
CA GLN A 180 26.67 -13.42 -18.51
C GLN A 180 27.14 -13.04 -19.91
#